data_98c70d8ca7d684cc4aa70a764f849d91
#
_entry.id   98c70d8ca7d684cc4aa70a764f849d91
#
_cell.length_a   1.000
_cell.length_b   1.000
_cell.length_c   1.000
_cell.angle_alpha   90.00
_cell.angle_beta   90.00
_cell.angle_gamma   90.00
#
_symmetry.space_group_name_H-M   'P 1'
#
loop_
_entity.id
_entity.type
_entity.pdbx_description
1 polymer ?
#
loop_
_entity_poly.entity_id
_entity_poly.type
_entity_poly.pdbx_seq_one_letter_code
_entity_poly.pdbx_strand_id
1 'polypeptide(L)'
;GIIAFVLIIGGAFWVVNSTKAVDHGIMKFISKVQGLERYGLIRKLGVGNIVITLVMLLFGIFGAVFGMSEETIAFVAVVIPLARSLGYDDFVGVCMVYLAAHVGFAGAMLNPFTIGIAQDMSGLPLFSGIEYRAVCWVVLMAIAIVFVLWYASKVRKPVAAIESADMEIEEETSGKGSGIRAWICFGLILISLVLFSVFYASDCVIKIGQGEFSTPWLLWTLTAVFALVSLFALRNSNRMFILNLLMFTIVFMVAGVMGYGWYLPEICALFMALAVASGFAADYSADDIAKEFIAGAKDIFSAALIIGFAAGIIVILKNGQVIDTMLNSMASALDGS
;
A
#
# COMPACT_ATOMS: atom_id res chain seq x y z
N GLY A 1 -2.56 16.91 -10.37
CA GLY A 1 -1.37 16.24 -10.03
C GLY A 1 -1.30 15.67 -8.60
N ILE A 2 -0.11 15.63 -8.03
CA ILE A 2 0.22 14.92 -6.77
C ILE A 2 -0.65 15.37 -5.59
N ILE A 3 -0.94 16.67 -5.42
CA ILE A 3 -1.81 17.16 -4.34
C ILE A 3 -3.20 16.50 -4.40
N ALA A 4 -3.83 16.52 -5.58
CA ALA A 4 -5.16 15.89 -5.73
C ALA A 4 -5.11 14.38 -5.47
N PHE A 5 -4.05 13.71 -5.91
CA PHE A 5 -3.80 12.30 -5.63
C PHE A 5 -3.79 12.01 -4.13
N VAL A 6 -2.99 12.74 -3.35
CA VAL A 6 -2.90 12.54 -1.90
C VAL A 6 -4.24 12.80 -1.21
N LEU A 7 -4.97 13.86 -1.61
CA LEU A 7 -6.27 14.19 -1.04
C LEU A 7 -7.33 13.10 -1.33
N ILE A 8 -7.34 12.57 -2.56
CA ILE A 8 -8.29 11.51 -2.96
C ILE A 8 -8.00 10.23 -2.19
N ILE A 9 -6.75 9.84 -2.09
CA ILE A 9 -6.38 8.63 -1.35
C ILE A 9 -6.68 8.78 0.15
N GLY A 10 -6.31 9.92 0.75
CA GLY A 10 -6.63 10.19 2.16
C GLY A 10 -8.13 10.18 2.44
N GLY A 11 -8.93 10.81 1.57
CA GLY A 11 -10.39 10.74 1.65
C GLY A 11 -10.93 9.31 1.54
N ALA A 12 -10.41 8.53 0.59
CA ALA A 12 -10.85 7.15 0.40
C ALA A 12 -10.53 6.26 1.63
N PHE A 13 -9.33 6.35 2.16
CA PHE A 13 -8.96 5.61 3.37
C PHE A 13 -9.78 6.03 4.59
N TRP A 14 -10.09 7.31 4.73
CA TRP A 14 -10.94 7.79 5.83
C TRP A 14 -12.33 7.14 5.77
N VAL A 15 -12.96 7.08 4.60
CA VAL A 15 -14.24 6.37 4.40
C VAL A 15 -14.12 4.89 4.78
N VAL A 16 -13.05 4.21 4.36
CA VAL A 16 -12.82 2.80 4.75
C VAL A 16 -12.67 2.66 6.26
N ASN A 17 -11.87 3.53 6.89
CA ASN A 17 -11.64 3.50 8.34
C ASN A 17 -12.90 3.81 9.14
N SER A 18 -13.75 4.74 8.70
CA SER A 18 -15.01 5.07 9.38
C SER A 18 -15.97 3.86 9.44
N THR A 19 -15.85 2.91 8.49
CA THR A 19 -16.63 1.66 8.53
C THR A 19 -16.20 0.67 9.61
N LYS A 20 -15.09 0.92 10.31
CA LYS A 20 -14.47 0.01 11.29
C LYS A 20 -14.08 -1.36 10.70
N ALA A 21 -14.00 -1.48 9.38
CA ALA A 21 -13.64 -2.73 8.71
C ALA A 21 -12.17 -3.11 8.97
N VAL A 22 -11.26 -2.13 8.96
CA VAL A 22 -9.83 -2.32 9.21
C VAL A 22 -9.61 -2.79 10.65
N ASP A 23 -10.23 -2.12 11.63
CA ASP A 23 -10.14 -2.49 13.06
C ASP A 23 -10.61 -3.93 13.27
N HIS A 24 -11.77 -4.29 12.68
CA HIS A 24 -12.30 -5.65 12.75
C HIS A 24 -11.35 -6.69 12.11
N GLY A 25 -10.76 -6.36 10.96
CA GLY A 25 -9.79 -7.21 10.29
C GLY A 25 -8.52 -7.43 11.12
N ILE A 26 -8.00 -6.36 11.73
CA ILE A 26 -6.85 -6.39 12.61
C ILE A 26 -7.12 -7.26 13.83
N MET A 27 -8.26 -7.07 14.50
CA MET A 27 -8.64 -7.88 15.67
C MET A 27 -8.75 -9.37 15.33
N LYS A 28 -9.38 -9.68 14.20
CA LYS A 28 -9.51 -11.06 13.73
C LYS A 28 -8.17 -11.69 13.32
N PHE A 29 -7.27 -10.88 12.74
CA PHE A 29 -5.91 -11.28 12.44
C PHE A 29 -5.13 -11.57 13.74
N ILE A 30 -5.18 -10.68 14.73
CA ILE A 30 -4.51 -10.84 16.04
C ILE A 30 -5.01 -12.11 16.73
N SER A 31 -6.33 -12.31 16.79
CA SER A 31 -6.89 -13.51 17.44
C SER A 31 -6.44 -14.81 16.77
N LYS A 32 -6.35 -14.82 15.42
CA LYS A 32 -5.80 -15.97 14.68
C LYS A 32 -4.32 -16.19 14.95
N VAL A 33 -3.57 -15.11 15.01
CA VAL A 33 -2.13 -15.17 15.22
C VAL A 33 -1.79 -15.55 16.66
N GLN A 34 -2.55 -15.10 17.65
CA GLN A 34 -2.45 -15.60 19.04
C GLN A 34 -2.71 -17.12 19.12
N GLY A 35 -3.62 -17.63 18.29
CA GLY A 35 -3.83 -19.07 18.15
C GLY A 35 -2.64 -19.85 17.55
N LEU A 36 -1.79 -19.17 16.76
CA LEU A 36 -0.56 -19.73 16.18
C LEU A 36 0.62 -19.77 17.18
N GLU A 37 0.53 -19.14 18.35
CA GLU A 37 1.52 -19.25 19.44
C GLU A 37 1.71 -20.69 19.94
N ARG A 38 0.81 -21.60 19.60
CA ARG A 38 0.95 -23.05 19.80
C ARG A 38 2.17 -23.65 19.09
N TYR A 39 2.65 -23.00 18.02
CA TYR A 39 3.83 -23.47 17.27
C TYR A 39 5.10 -22.88 17.87
N GLY A 40 5.97 -23.73 18.42
CA GLY A 40 7.16 -23.32 19.19
C GLY A 40 8.13 -22.38 18.50
N LEU A 41 8.16 -22.36 17.17
CA LEU A 41 9.01 -21.43 16.39
C LEU A 41 8.46 -20.00 16.42
N ILE A 42 7.14 -19.84 16.32
CA ILE A 42 6.43 -18.55 16.32
C ILE A 42 6.48 -17.94 17.72
N ARG A 43 6.36 -18.76 18.75
CA ARG A 43 6.50 -18.33 20.15
C ARG A 43 7.91 -17.79 20.46
N LYS A 44 8.96 -18.34 19.83
CA LYS A 44 10.35 -17.88 20.01
C LYS A 44 10.65 -16.55 19.30
N LEU A 45 10.05 -16.32 18.14
CA LEU A 45 10.27 -15.12 17.31
C LEU A 45 9.36 -13.95 17.71
N GLY A 46 8.21 -14.23 18.34
CA GLY A 46 7.18 -13.22 18.64
C GLY A 46 6.41 -12.80 17.38
N VAL A 47 5.09 -12.89 17.47
CA VAL A 47 4.19 -12.60 16.33
C VAL A 47 4.39 -11.19 15.77
N GLY A 48 4.53 -10.20 16.65
CA GLY A 48 4.76 -8.81 16.24
C GLY A 48 5.99 -8.66 15.36
N ASN A 49 7.09 -9.33 15.70
CA ASN A 49 8.32 -9.29 14.92
C ASN A 49 8.15 -9.89 13.52
N ILE A 50 7.36 -10.96 13.41
CA ILE A 50 7.05 -11.59 12.11
C ILE A 50 6.23 -10.65 11.25
N VAL A 51 5.20 -10.01 11.82
CA VAL A 51 4.35 -9.05 11.10
C VAL A 51 5.18 -7.87 10.62
N ILE A 52 5.99 -7.26 11.50
CA ILE A 52 6.90 -6.17 11.12
C ILE A 52 7.77 -6.59 9.94
N THR A 53 8.44 -7.74 10.04
CA THR A 53 9.35 -8.21 8.99
C THR A 53 8.63 -8.45 7.67
N LEU A 54 7.47 -9.12 7.68
CA LEU A 54 6.71 -9.41 6.45
C LEU A 54 6.19 -8.15 5.77
N VAL A 55 5.66 -7.20 6.54
CA VAL A 55 5.17 -5.93 6.00
C VAL A 55 6.33 -5.11 5.44
N MET A 56 7.45 -5.02 6.15
CA MET A 56 8.64 -4.34 5.66
C MET A 56 9.19 -4.96 4.37
N LEU A 57 9.25 -6.29 4.27
CA LEU A 57 9.68 -6.96 3.05
C LEU A 57 8.73 -6.66 1.88
N LEU A 58 7.42 -6.67 2.11
CA LEU A 58 6.43 -6.35 1.09
C LEU A 58 6.64 -4.94 0.52
N PHE A 59 6.69 -3.93 1.38
CA PHE A 59 6.88 -2.55 0.95
C PHE A 59 8.29 -2.29 0.41
N GLY A 60 9.31 -2.98 0.94
CA GLY A 60 10.65 -2.95 0.41
C GLY A 60 10.73 -3.47 -1.03
N ILE A 61 10.00 -4.54 -1.36
CA ILE A 61 9.85 -5.04 -2.73
C ILE A 61 9.11 -4.01 -3.60
N PHE A 62 8.03 -3.40 -3.10
CA PHE A 62 7.29 -2.39 -3.85
C PHE A 62 8.16 -1.18 -4.21
N GLY A 63 8.97 -0.69 -3.29
CA GLY A 63 9.95 0.37 -3.56
C GLY A 63 11.02 -0.04 -4.56
N ALA A 64 11.60 -1.24 -4.41
CA ALA A 64 12.69 -1.73 -5.25
C ALA A 64 12.30 -2.07 -6.68
N VAL A 65 11.06 -2.53 -6.88
CA VAL A 65 10.58 -3.03 -8.18
C VAL A 65 9.73 -1.99 -8.90
N PHE A 66 8.79 -1.37 -8.20
CA PHE A 66 7.83 -0.45 -8.79
C PHE A 66 8.20 1.02 -8.59
N GLY A 67 9.15 1.29 -7.70
CA GLY A 67 9.51 2.66 -7.35
C GLY A 67 8.39 3.38 -6.60
N MET A 68 7.61 2.65 -5.80
CA MET A 68 6.56 3.25 -4.97
C MET A 68 7.20 4.15 -3.90
N SER A 69 6.77 5.38 -3.84
CA SER A 69 7.23 6.41 -2.91
C SER A 69 6.04 7.13 -2.28
N GLU A 70 5.40 8.04 -3.02
CA GLU A 70 4.27 8.85 -2.55
C GLU A 70 3.04 7.99 -2.22
N GLU A 71 2.82 6.93 -2.95
CA GLU A 71 1.71 5.99 -2.78
C GLU A 71 1.76 5.30 -1.41
N THR A 72 2.96 5.22 -0.82
CA THR A 72 3.15 4.58 0.50
C THR A 72 2.48 5.35 1.63
N ILE A 73 2.25 6.66 1.49
CA ILE A 73 1.58 7.51 2.49
C ILE A 73 0.18 6.95 2.80
N ALA A 74 -0.53 6.49 1.78
CA ALA A 74 -1.84 5.89 1.94
C ALA A 74 -1.83 4.64 2.84
N PHE A 75 -0.78 3.83 2.73
CA PHE A 75 -0.65 2.59 3.51
C PHE A 75 -0.21 2.84 4.96
N VAL A 76 0.46 3.95 5.24
CA VAL A 76 0.82 4.35 6.61
C VAL A 76 -0.44 4.48 7.46
N ALA A 77 -1.52 5.07 6.93
CA ALA A 77 -2.79 5.21 7.63
C ALA A 77 -3.42 3.87 8.06
N VAL A 78 -3.16 2.80 7.30
CA VAL A 78 -3.66 1.44 7.60
C VAL A 78 -2.73 0.69 8.57
N VAL A 79 -1.42 0.88 8.42
CA VAL A 79 -0.43 0.09 9.18
C VAL A 79 -0.15 0.67 10.57
N ILE A 80 -0.36 1.98 10.81
CA ILE A 80 -0.27 2.56 12.17
C ILE A 80 -1.26 1.89 13.14
N PRO A 81 -2.56 1.78 12.86
CA PRO A 81 -3.48 1.02 13.71
C PRO A 81 -3.04 -0.43 13.93
N LEU A 82 -2.51 -1.10 12.89
CA LEU A 82 -1.96 -2.45 13.02
C LEU A 82 -0.77 -2.47 14.01
N ALA A 83 0.16 -1.54 13.92
CA ALA A 83 1.29 -1.47 14.83
C ALA A 83 0.83 -1.24 16.29
N ARG A 84 -0.12 -0.32 16.50
CA ARG A 84 -0.73 -0.07 17.82
C ARG A 84 -1.38 -1.32 18.41
N SER A 85 -2.14 -2.06 17.61
CA SER A 85 -2.80 -3.28 18.07
C SER A 85 -1.83 -4.40 18.46
N LEU A 86 -0.62 -4.39 17.92
CA LEU A 86 0.48 -5.29 18.28
C LEU A 86 1.30 -4.79 19.49
N GLY A 87 0.91 -3.65 20.08
CA GLY A 87 1.57 -3.05 21.23
C GLY A 87 2.75 -2.13 20.91
N TYR A 88 2.88 -1.70 19.64
CA TYR A 88 3.94 -0.79 19.21
C TYR A 88 3.42 0.65 19.07
N ASP A 89 4.33 1.60 18.94
CA ASP A 89 4.00 3.00 18.69
C ASP A 89 3.80 3.29 17.17
N ASP A 90 3.34 4.50 16.88
CA ASP A 90 3.09 4.96 15.52
C ASP A 90 4.36 4.98 14.67
N PHE A 91 5.50 5.24 15.29
CA PHE A 91 6.78 5.28 14.59
C PHE A 91 7.14 3.91 13.99
N VAL A 92 6.86 2.82 14.71
CA VAL A 92 7.01 1.46 14.16
C VAL A 92 6.09 1.29 12.95
N GLY A 93 4.83 1.73 13.03
CA GLY A 93 3.88 1.67 11.90
C GLY A 93 4.37 2.44 10.67
N VAL A 94 4.90 3.64 10.86
CA VAL A 94 5.52 4.45 9.79
C VAL A 94 6.72 3.73 9.20
N CYS A 95 7.60 3.18 10.03
CA CYS A 95 8.80 2.46 9.56
C CYS A 95 8.45 1.20 8.77
N MET A 96 7.40 0.48 9.15
CA MET A 96 6.96 -0.73 8.46
C MET A 96 6.61 -0.47 6.99
N VAL A 97 6.13 0.72 6.67
CA VAL A 97 5.70 1.11 5.32
C VAL A 97 6.69 2.07 4.68
N TYR A 98 6.79 3.26 5.23
CA TYR A 98 7.52 4.37 4.63
C TYR A 98 9.02 4.12 4.57
N LEU A 99 9.64 3.78 5.71
CA LEU A 99 11.08 3.46 5.74
C LEU A 99 11.37 2.25 4.84
N ALA A 100 10.57 1.19 4.91
CA ALA A 100 10.77 -0.01 4.13
C ALA A 100 10.69 0.25 2.61
N ALA A 101 9.68 1.00 2.16
CA ALA A 101 9.52 1.34 0.75
C ALA A 101 10.67 2.22 0.25
N HIS A 102 11.11 3.21 1.04
CA HIS A 102 12.22 4.09 0.63
C HIS A 102 13.59 3.38 0.65
N VAL A 103 13.80 2.46 1.57
CA VAL A 103 14.98 1.57 1.53
C VAL A 103 14.92 0.67 0.29
N GLY A 104 13.74 0.15 -0.04
CA GLY A 104 13.51 -0.58 -1.29
C GLY A 104 13.80 0.28 -2.52
N PHE A 105 13.27 1.50 -2.55
CA PHE A 105 13.49 2.48 -3.61
C PHE A 105 14.99 2.81 -3.80
N ALA A 106 15.74 2.97 -2.72
CA ALA A 106 17.19 3.17 -2.75
C ALA A 106 17.95 1.94 -3.31
N GLY A 107 17.46 0.73 -3.03
CA GLY A 107 17.99 -0.51 -3.58
C GLY A 107 17.77 -0.68 -5.09
N ALA A 108 16.78 -0.01 -5.65
CA ALA A 108 16.52 0.22 -7.07
C ALA A 108 16.77 -1.00 -7.98
N MET A 109 16.19 -2.16 -7.67
CA MET A 109 16.42 -3.38 -8.48
C MET A 109 15.86 -3.25 -9.90
N LEU A 110 14.57 -2.92 -10.00
CA LEU A 110 13.82 -2.76 -11.26
C LEU A 110 13.08 -1.41 -11.32
N ASN A 111 13.39 -0.48 -10.40
CA ASN A 111 12.71 0.80 -10.28
C ASN A 111 12.90 1.64 -11.55
N PRO A 112 11.82 1.90 -12.33
CA PRO A 112 11.93 2.65 -13.59
C PRO A 112 12.26 4.12 -13.36
N PHE A 113 11.90 4.71 -12.21
CA PHE A 113 12.06 6.13 -11.91
C PHE A 113 13.48 6.50 -11.46
N THR A 114 14.25 5.52 -11.01
CA THR A 114 15.67 5.73 -10.61
C THR A 114 16.60 5.06 -11.59
N ILE A 115 16.78 3.76 -11.47
CA ILE A 115 17.79 3.04 -12.27
C ILE A 115 17.41 2.97 -13.76
N GLY A 116 16.12 2.88 -14.09
CA GLY A 116 15.65 2.90 -15.47
C GLY A 116 16.09 4.18 -16.19
N ILE A 117 15.78 5.34 -15.59
CA ILE A 117 16.18 6.65 -16.15
C ILE A 117 17.70 6.82 -16.17
N ALA A 118 18.39 6.47 -15.08
CA ALA A 118 19.82 6.63 -14.98
C ALA A 118 20.57 5.80 -16.04
N GLN A 119 20.15 4.56 -16.27
CA GLN A 119 20.76 3.68 -17.29
C GLN A 119 20.44 4.13 -18.71
N ASP A 120 19.20 4.57 -18.97
CA ASP A 120 18.81 5.11 -20.28
C ASP A 120 19.67 6.36 -20.64
N MET A 121 19.81 7.30 -19.71
CA MET A 121 20.65 8.49 -19.88
C MET A 121 22.13 8.16 -20.05
N SER A 122 22.59 7.05 -19.46
CA SER A 122 24.00 6.62 -19.55
C SER A 122 24.28 5.69 -20.76
N GLY A 123 23.26 5.40 -21.57
CA GLY A 123 23.38 4.47 -22.71
C GLY A 123 23.66 3.02 -22.29
N LEU A 124 23.35 2.66 -21.05
CA LEU A 124 23.50 1.29 -20.55
C LEU A 124 22.23 0.47 -20.80
N PRO A 125 22.35 -0.86 -20.98
CA PRO A 125 21.17 -1.71 -21.07
C PRO A 125 20.31 -1.58 -19.81
N LEU A 126 19.00 -1.34 -20.00
CA LEU A 126 18.06 -1.15 -18.89
C LEU A 126 18.09 -2.35 -17.94
N PHE A 127 18.12 -2.04 -16.65
CA PHE A 127 18.14 -2.98 -15.53
C PHE A 127 19.38 -3.92 -15.50
N SER A 128 20.42 -3.67 -16.29
CA SER A 128 21.71 -4.40 -16.20
C SER A 128 22.30 -4.27 -14.79
N GLY A 129 23.02 -5.31 -14.33
CA GLY A 129 23.62 -5.36 -12.98
C GLY A 129 22.59 -5.53 -11.84
N ILE A 130 21.43 -6.12 -12.14
CA ILE A 130 20.38 -6.38 -11.14
C ILE A 130 20.86 -7.27 -10.00
N GLU A 131 21.76 -8.21 -10.28
CA GLU A 131 22.31 -9.16 -9.29
C GLU A 131 23.04 -8.41 -8.16
N TYR A 132 23.89 -7.46 -8.53
CA TYR A 132 24.60 -6.64 -7.55
C TYR A 132 23.63 -5.77 -6.74
N ARG A 133 22.66 -5.11 -7.41
CA ARG A 133 21.65 -4.30 -6.73
C ARG A 133 20.74 -5.14 -5.83
N ALA A 134 20.44 -6.38 -6.21
CA ALA A 134 19.69 -7.30 -5.35
C ALA A 134 20.46 -7.60 -4.05
N VAL A 135 21.76 -7.81 -4.12
CA VAL A 135 22.60 -7.99 -2.92
C VAL A 135 22.58 -6.73 -2.06
N CYS A 136 22.77 -5.55 -2.68
CA CYS A 136 22.68 -4.28 -1.95
C CYS A 136 21.31 -4.08 -1.29
N TRP A 137 20.23 -4.39 -2.01
CA TRP A 137 18.88 -4.32 -1.48
C TRP A 137 18.68 -5.24 -0.27
N VAL A 138 19.12 -6.49 -0.35
CA VAL A 138 19.03 -7.45 0.77
C VAL A 138 19.76 -6.91 2.00
N VAL A 139 20.98 -6.39 1.82
CA VAL A 139 21.77 -5.83 2.93
C VAL A 139 21.06 -4.61 3.54
N LEU A 140 20.61 -3.66 2.72
CA LEU A 140 19.90 -2.46 3.20
C LEU A 140 18.60 -2.83 3.91
N MET A 141 17.81 -3.74 3.35
CA MET A 141 16.57 -4.22 3.97
C MET A 141 16.85 -4.95 5.29
N ALA A 142 17.89 -5.78 5.36
CA ALA A 142 18.26 -6.46 6.61
C ALA A 142 18.62 -5.45 7.70
N ILE A 143 19.42 -4.42 7.38
CA ILE A 143 19.77 -3.33 8.32
C ILE A 143 18.50 -2.61 8.79
N ALA A 144 17.62 -2.24 7.88
CA ALA A 144 16.37 -1.55 8.22
C ALA A 144 15.46 -2.41 9.11
N ILE A 145 15.28 -3.68 8.77
CA ILE A 145 14.46 -4.62 9.56
C ILE A 145 15.06 -4.81 10.97
N VAL A 146 16.37 -5.03 11.06
CA VAL A 146 17.04 -5.17 12.37
C VAL A 146 16.88 -3.90 13.21
N PHE A 147 17.03 -2.72 12.61
CA PHE A 147 16.82 -1.44 13.30
C PHE A 147 15.38 -1.32 13.82
N VAL A 148 14.38 -1.59 12.98
CA VAL A 148 12.97 -1.47 13.37
C VAL A 148 12.61 -2.50 14.44
N LEU A 149 13.07 -3.74 14.34
CA LEU A 149 12.87 -4.76 15.37
C LEU A 149 13.53 -4.40 16.70
N TRP A 150 14.75 -3.85 16.65
CA TRP A 150 15.44 -3.35 17.83
C TRP A 150 14.68 -2.21 18.49
N TYR A 151 14.21 -1.22 17.71
CA TYR A 151 13.40 -0.13 18.23
C TYR A 151 12.07 -0.64 18.78
N ALA A 152 11.36 -1.49 18.03
CA ALA A 152 10.11 -2.10 18.45
C ALA A 152 10.22 -2.86 19.77
N SER A 153 11.35 -3.53 20.02
CA SER A 153 11.61 -4.21 21.29
C SER A 153 11.68 -3.27 22.51
N LYS A 154 12.06 -2.00 22.27
CA LYS A 154 12.16 -0.98 23.35
C LYS A 154 10.83 -0.31 23.65
N VAL A 155 9.98 -0.12 22.64
CA VAL A 155 8.72 0.62 22.78
C VAL A 155 7.51 -0.28 23.00
N ARG A 156 7.68 -1.59 22.94
CA ARG A 156 6.59 -2.56 23.07
C ARG A 156 5.92 -2.45 24.44
N LYS A 157 4.61 -2.14 24.42
CA LYS A 157 3.75 -2.14 25.59
C LYS A 157 3.08 -3.53 25.75
N PRO A 158 2.82 -3.97 27.00
CA PRO A 158 2.00 -5.16 27.22
C PRO A 158 0.62 -4.97 26.57
N VAL A 159 0.16 -5.94 25.79
CA VAL A 159 -1.13 -5.89 25.08
C VAL A 159 -2.30 -5.67 26.03
N ALA A 160 -2.21 -6.18 27.28
CA ALA A 160 -3.20 -5.94 28.33
C ALA A 160 -3.40 -4.46 28.73
N ALA A 161 -2.41 -3.58 28.45
CA ALA A 161 -2.53 -2.15 28.71
C ALA A 161 -3.31 -1.38 27.63
N ILE A 162 -3.55 -2.01 26.48
CA ILE A 162 -4.27 -1.42 25.33
C ILE A 162 -5.77 -1.73 25.42
N GLU A 163 -6.13 -2.91 25.99
CA GLU A 163 -7.54 -3.30 26.18
C GLU A 163 -8.34 -2.37 27.09
N SER A 164 -7.65 -1.60 27.96
CA SER A 164 -8.33 -0.72 28.91
C SER A 164 -8.41 0.75 28.48
N ALA A 165 -7.78 1.16 27.38
CA ALA A 165 -7.70 2.59 27.05
C ALA A 165 -8.65 3.07 25.94
N ASP A 166 -9.01 2.26 24.93
CA ASP A 166 -9.74 2.76 23.76
C ASP A 166 -10.67 1.74 23.04
N MET A 167 -10.98 0.60 23.63
CA MET A 167 -11.89 -0.37 23.02
C MET A 167 -13.17 -0.58 23.82
N GLU A 168 -14.04 0.41 23.88
CA GLU A 168 -15.48 0.15 23.81
C GLU A 168 -15.82 -0.29 22.39
N ILE A 169 -15.37 -1.49 22.04
CA ILE A 169 -15.97 -2.17 20.90
C ILE A 169 -17.31 -2.65 21.40
N GLU A 170 -18.37 -1.89 21.07
CA GLU A 170 -19.69 -2.45 21.08
C GLU A 170 -19.59 -3.81 20.38
N GLU A 171 -19.79 -4.88 21.14
CA GLU A 171 -20.21 -6.17 20.61
C GLU A 171 -21.58 -5.95 19.95
N GLU A 172 -21.60 -5.17 18.85
CA GLU A 172 -22.73 -5.18 17.98
C GLU A 172 -22.85 -6.61 17.46
N THR A 173 -23.83 -7.28 17.99
CA THR A 173 -24.36 -8.56 17.56
C THR A 173 -24.05 -8.81 16.10
N SER A 174 -23.11 -9.69 15.86
CA SER A 174 -22.76 -10.21 14.56
C SER A 174 -24.00 -10.87 13.96
N GLY A 175 -24.82 -10.06 13.30
CA GLY A 175 -25.85 -10.58 12.43
C GLY A 175 -25.17 -11.45 11.39
N LYS A 176 -25.54 -12.72 11.32
CA LYS A 176 -24.99 -13.66 10.36
C LYS A 176 -25.32 -13.18 8.95
N GLY A 177 -24.28 -12.73 8.21
CA GLY A 177 -24.36 -12.36 6.81
C GLY A 177 -24.28 -10.85 6.54
N SER A 178 -24.03 -10.53 5.29
CA SER A 178 -23.96 -9.15 4.80
C SER A 178 -25.30 -8.59 4.38
N GLY A 179 -25.49 -7.26 4.54
CA GLY A 179 -26.66 -6.55 4.07
C GLY A 179 -26.83 -6.58 2.54
N ILE A 180 -28.03 -6.31 2.06
CA ILE A 180 -28.36 -6.36 0.63
C ILE A 180 -27.52 -5.39 -0.19
N ARG A 181 -27.16 -4.22 0.36
CA ARG A 181 -26.31 -3.23 -0.33
C ARG A 181 -24.90 -3.76 -0.62
N ALA A 182 -24.32 -4.54 0.30
CA ALA A 182 -23.01 -5.17 0.07
C ALA A 182 -23.08 -6.20 -1.06
N TRP A 183 -24.17 -6.95 -1.20
CA TRP A 183 -24.39 -7.87 -2.33
C TRP A 183 -24.58 -7.15 -3.65
N ILE A 184 -25.33 -6.04 -3.67
CA ILE A 184 -25.49 -5.19 -4.86
C ILE A 184 -24.12 -4.60 -5.25
N CYS A 185 -23.36 -4.08 -4.29
CA CYS A 185 -22.00 -3.55 -4.51
C CYS A 185 -21.08 -4.62 -5.13
N PHE A 186 -21.07 -5.82 -4.58
CA PHE A 186 -20.32 -6.94 -5.13
C PHE A 186 -20.70 -7.24 -6.58
N GLY A 187 -22.01 -7.31 -6.88
CA GLY A 187 -22.51 -7.57 -8.23
C GLY A 187 -22.06 -6.50 -9.23
N LEU A 188 -22.15 -5.22 -8.86
CA LEU A 188 -21.73 -4.10 -9.72
C LEU A 188 -20.21 -4.14 -9.98
N ILE A 189 -19.40 -4.36 -8.95
CA ILE A 189 -17.94 -4.46 -9.10
C ILE A 189 -17.58 -5.66 -9.96
N LEU A 190 -18.20 -6.82 -9.72
CA LEU A 190 -17.92 -8.03 -10.51
C LEU A 190 -18.27 -7.83 -11.98
N ILE A 191 -19.41 -7.22 -12.30
CA ILE A 191 -19.79 -6.90 -13.68
C ILE A 191 -18.73 -5.97 -14.30
N SER A 192 -18.32 -4.92 -13.58
CA SER A 192 -17.29 -3.97 -14.05
C SER A 192 -15.96 -4.67 -14.32
N LEU A 193 -15.51 -5.57 -13.43
CA LEU A 193 -14.27 -6.33 -13.59
C LEU A 193 -14.34 -7.32 -14.76
N VAL A 194 -15.49 -7.99 -14.94
CA VAL A 194 -15.70 -8.88 -16.09
C VAL A 194 -15.67 -8.09 -17.39
N LEU A 195 -16.37 -6.96 -17.47
CA LEU A 195 -16.34 -6.09 -18.64
C LEU A 195 -14.92 -5.60 -18.92
N PHE A 196 -14.19 -5.14 -17.90
CA PHE A 196 -12.79 -4.73 -18.05
C PHE A 196 -11.91 -5.90 -18.53
N SER A 197 -12.13 -7.11 -18.01
CA SER A 197 -11.41 -8.31 -18.45
C SER A 197 -11.71 -8.68 -19.91
N VAL A 198 -12.96 -8.52 -20.37
CA VAL A 198 -13.34 -8.82 -21.75
C VAL A 198 -12.65 -7.85 -22.74
N PHE A 199 -12.58 -6.57 -22.38
CA PHE A 199 -12.07 -5.55 -23.33
C PHE A 199 -10.57 -5.34 -23.25
N TYR A 200 -9.95 -5.52 -22.07
CA TYR A 200 -8.56 -5.11 -21.80
C TYR A 200 -7.62 -6.24 -21.37
N ALA A 201 -8.07 -7.50 -21.24
CA ALA A 201 -7.19 -8.58 -20.78
C ALA A 201 -6.00 -8.81 -21.73
N SER A 202 -6.19 -8.61 -23.06
CA SER A 202 -5.12 -8.74 -24.04
C SER A 202 -4.02 -7.68 -23.93
N ASP A 203 -4.35 -6.53 -23.36
CA ASP A 203 -3.45 -5.37 -23.27
C ASP A 203 -2.50 -5.45 -22.06
N CYS A 204 -2.65 -6.49 -21.23
CA CYS A 204 -1.81 -6.71 -20.06
C CYS A 204 -0.41 -7.18 -20.47
N VAL A 205 0.55 -6.27 -20.39
CA VAL A 205 1.96 -6.53 -20.70
C VAL A 205 2.83 -6.17 -19.52
N ILE A 206 3.39 -7.18 -18.85
CA ILE A 206 4.31 -6.97 -17.72
C ILE A 206 5.73 -6.82 -18.31
N LYS A 207 6.38 -5.69 -17.97
CA LYS A 207 7.77 -5.41 -18.36
C LYS A 207 8.70 -5.74 -17.20
N ILE A 208 9.56 -6.74 -17.38
CA ILE A 208 10.59 -7.12 -16.42
C ILE A 208 11.94 -7.11 -17.14
N GLY A 209 12.80 -6.17 -16.77
CA GLY A 209 14.08 -5.95 -17.45
C GLY A 209 13.86 -5.54 -18.91
N GLN A 210 14.49 -6.27 -19.83
CA GLN A 210 14.30 -6.10 -21.27
C GLN A 210 13.19 -6.99 -21.84
N GLY A 211 12.55 -7.81 -21.01
CA GLY A 211 11.49 -8.74 -21.43
C GLY A 211 10.11 -8.13 -21.30
N GLU A 212 9.28 -8.28 -22.33
CA GLU A 212 7.86 -7.99 -22.29
C GLU A 212 7.09 -9.32 -22.28
N PHE A 213 6.29 -9.52 -21.23
CA PHE A 213 5.50 -10.72 -21.04
C PHE A 213 4.00 -10.37 -21.16
N SER A 214 3.36 -10.79 -22.22
CA SER A 214 1.91 -10.69 -22.33
C SER A 214 1.24 -11.71 -21.41
N THR A 215 0.40 -11.21 -20.50
CA THR A 215 -0.26 -12.01 -19.46
C THR A 215 -1.78 -11.80 -19.49
N PRO A 216 -2.48 -12.17 -20.56
CA PRO A 216 -3.92 -11.92 -20.69
C PRO A 216 -4.77 -12.68 -19.67
N TRP A 217 -4.23 -13.74 -19.09
CA TRP A 217 -4.88 -14.55 -18.05
C TRP A 217 -4.88 -13.87 -16.66
N LEU A 218 -3.97 -12.91 -16.41
CA LEU A 218 -3.78 -12.29 -15.08
C LEU A 218 -5.07 -11.64 -14.59
N LEU A 219 -5.69 -10.79 -15.40
CA LEU A 219 -6.89 -10.07 -15.01
C LEU A 219 -8.09 -11.00 -14.77
N TRP A 220 -8.25 -12.04 -15.60
CA TRP A 220 -9.26 -13.07 -15.38
C TRP A 220 -9.06 -13.84 -14.09
N THR A 221 -7.81 -14.19 -13.79
CA THR A 221 -7.46 -14.89 -12.55
C THR A 221 -7.75 -14.01 -11.34
N LEU A 222 -7.34 -12.73 -11.37
CA LEU A 222 -7.61 -11.79 -10.29
C LEU A 222 -9.11 -11.57 -10.09
N THR A 223 -9.88 -11.45 -11.18
CA THR A 223 -11.34 -11.32 -11.12
C THR A 223 -11.99 -12.56 -10.50
N ALA A 224 -11.55 -13.76 -10.90
CA ALA A 224 -12.07 -15.01 -10.32
C ALA A 224 -11.73 -15.15 -8.83
N VAL A 225 -10.50 -14.85 -8.44
CA VAL A 225 -10.08 -14.89 -7.03
C VAL A 225 -10.84 -13.84 -6.22
N PHE A 226 -11.00 -12.61 -6.74
CA PHE A 226 -11.84 -11.58 -6.12
C PHE A 226 -13.26 -12.08 -5.88
N ALA A 227 -13.89 -12.69 -6.89
CA ALA A 227 -15.25 -13.21 -6.80
C ALA A 227 -15.36 -14.27 -5.69
N LEU A 228 -14.46 -15.23 -5.67
CA LEU A 228 -14.48 -16.32 -4.67
C LEU A 228 -14.27 -15.79 -3.24
N VAL A 229 -13.27 -14.95 -3.04
CA VAL A 229 -12.97 -14.39 -1.69
C VAL A 229 -14.07 -13.45 -1.23
N SER A 230 -14.65 -12.65 -2.13
CA SER A 230 -15.77 -11.77 -1.83
C SER A 230 -17.02 -12.54 -1.43
N LEU A 231 -17.34 -13.64 -2.11
CA LEU A 231 -18.46 -14.53 -1.74
C LEU A 231 -18.29 -15.10 -0.33
N PHE A 232 -17.05 -15.48 0.02
CA PHE A 232 -16.74 -15.96 1.37
C PHE A 232 -16.85 -14.83 2.41
N ALA A 233 -16.33 -13.64 2.09
CA ALA A 233 -16.39 -12.46 2.96
C ALA A 233 -17.83 -12.00 3.23
N LEU A 234 -18.68 -11.95 2.20
CA LEU A 234 -20.09 -11.57 2.28
C LEU A 234 -20.92 -12.52 3.15
N ARG A 235 -20.57 -13.82 3.16
CA ARG A 235 -21.24 -14.79 4.04
C ARG A 235 -20.90 -14.57 5.52
N ASN A 236 -19.78 -13.90 5.81
CA ASN A 236 -19.35 -13.63 7.18
C ASN A 236 -19.88 -12.28 7.70
N SER A 237 -19.53 -11.17 7.07
CA SER A 237 -20.01 -9.84 7.48
C SER A 237 -19.67 -8.74 6.44
N ASN A 238 -20.41 -7.61 6.50
CA ASN A 238 -20.10 -6.41 5.69
C ASN A 238 -18.67 -5.94 5.91
N ARG A 239 -18.20 -5.91 7.15
CA ARG A 239 -16.83 -5.46 7.49
C ARG A 239 -15.76 -6.32 6.82
N MET A 240 -15.95 -7.65 6.78
CA MET A 240 -15.04 -8.55 6.07
C MET A 240 -15.06 -8.33 4.56
N PHE A 241 -16.20 -7.99 3.99
CA PHE A 241 -16.29 -7.64 2.57
C PHE A 241 -15.58 -6.32 2.26
N ILE A 242 -15.75 -5.29 3.09
CA ILE A 242 -15.05 -4.01 2.92
C ILE A 242 -13.54 -4.18 3.06
N LEU A 243 -13.07 -4.98 4.03
CA LEU A 243 -11.66 -5.32 4.14
C LEU A 243 -11.14 -6.03 2.87
N ASN A 244 -11.94 -6.93 2.31
CA ASN A 244 -11.61 -7.60 1.06
C ASN A 244 -11.55 -6.61 -0.12
N LEU A 245 -12.46 -5.63 -0.19
CA LEU A 245 -12.39 -4.55 -1.18
C LEU A 245 -11.07 -3.78 -1.08
N LEU A 246 -10.66 -3.41 0.14
CA LEU A 246 -9.39 -2.73 0.37
C LEU A 246 -8.21 -3.58 -0.12
N MET A 247 -8.15 -4.85 0.27
CA MET A 247 -7.06 -5.75 -0.13
C MET A 247 -6.98 -5.93 -1.65
N PHE A 248 -8.13 -6.12 -2.31
CA PHE A 248 -8.15 -6.25 -3.77
C PHE A 248 -7.90 -4.94 -4.50
N THR A 249 -8.28 -3.79 -3.94
CA THR A 249 -7.89 -2.49 -4.48
C THR A 249 -6.35 -2.37 -4.58
N ILE A 250 -5.63 -2.82 -3.56
CA ILE A 250 -4.17 -2.87 -3.57
C ILE A 250 -3.65 -3.83 -4.66
N VAL A 251 -4.24 -5.04 -4.74
CA VAL A 251 -3.85 -6.03 -5.74
C VAL A 251 -4.11 -5.51 -7.16
N PHE A 252 -5.27 -4.91 -7.43
CA PHE A 252 -5.60 -4.33 -8.73
C PHE A 252 -4.75 -3.09 -9.04
N MET A 253 -4.38 -2.28 -8.03
CA MET A 253 -3.45 -1.18 -8.22
C MET A 253 -2.09 -1.70 -8.69
N VAL A 254 -1.54 -2.73 -8.05
CA VAL A 254 -0.26 -3.33 -8.44
C VAL A 254 -0.35 -3.92 -9.85
N ALA A 255 -1.40 -4.69 -10.14
CA ALA A 255 -1.63 -5.25 -11.47
C ALA A 255 -1.81 -4.16 -12.54
N GLY A 256 -2.51 -3.07 -12.22
CA GLY A 256 -2.71 -1.92 -13.09
C GLY A 256 -1.41 -1.19 -13.42
N VAL A 257 -0.60 -0.91 -12.41
CA VAL A 257 0.70 -0.27 -12.60
C VAL A 257 1.65 -1.15 -13.42
N MET A 258 1.75 -2.45 -13.07
CA MET A 258 2.67 -3.35 -13.74
C MET A 258 2.22 -3.79 -15.13
N GLY A 259 0.92 -4.09 -15.29
CA GLY A 259 0.38 -4.71 -16.49
C GLY A 259 -0.17 -3.72 -17.52
N TYR A 260 -0.61 -2.54 -17.06
CA TYR A 260 -1.28 -1.54 -17.90
C TYR A 260 -0.57 -0.17 -17.87
N GLY A 261 0.51 -0.03 -17.10
CA GLY A 261 1.22 1.24 -16.97
C GLY A 261 0.37 2.34 -16.31
N TRP A 262 -0.53 1.95 -15.39
CA TRP A 262 -1.34 2.93 -14.65
C TRP A 262 -0.45 3.92 -13.91
N TYR A 263 -0.93 5.16 -13.88
CA TYR A 263 -0.28 6.24 -13.15
C TYR A 263 -1.28 6.91 -12.18
N LEU A 264 -0.96 8.11 -11.69
CA LEU A 264 -1.76 8.77 -10.64
C LEU A 264 -3.28 8.89 -10.95
N PRO A 265 -3.73 9.22 -12.18
CA PRO A 265 -5.16 9.36 -12.46
C PRO A 265 -5.95 8.06 -12.30
N GLU A 266 -5.41 6.95 -12.81
CA GLU A 266 -6.08 5.63 -12.75
C GLU A 266 -6.12 5.13 -11.31
N ILE A 267 -5.05 5.35 -10.55
CA ILE A 267 -5.00 5.02 -9.12
C ILE A 267 -6.02 5.87 -8.34
N CYS A 268 -6.14 7.16 -8.62
CA CYS A 268 -7.17 8.02 -8.04
C CYS A 268 -8.58 7.48 -8.29
N ALA A 269 -8.87 7.07 -9.53
CA ALA A 269 -10.18 6.51 -9.91
C ALA A 269 -10.46 5.22 -9.13
N LEU A 270 -9.46 4.33 -8.99
CA LEU A 270 -9.57 3.09 -8.24
C LEU A 270 -9.87 3.34 -6.75
N PHE A 271 -9.16 4.29 -6.12
CA PHE A 271 -9.40 4.63 -4.71
C PHE A 271 -10.73 5.38 -4.49
N MET A 272 -11.15 6.21 -5.44
CA MET A 272 -12.48 6.81 -5.40
C MET A 272 -13.58 5.73 -5.46
N ALA A 273 -13.42 4.75 -6.34
CA ALA A 273 -14.32 3.60 -6.41
C ALA A 273 -14.34 2.80 -5.10
N LEU A 274 -13.18 2.60 -4.46
CA LEU A 274 -13.07 1.97 -3.15
C LEU A 274 -13.89 2.74 -2.09
N ALA A 275 -13.75 4.07 -2.03
CA ALA A 275 -14.48 4.91 -1.06
C ALA A 275 -15.99 4.75 -1.22
N VAL A 276 -16.49 4.90 -2.45
CA VAL A 276 -17.92 4.77 -2.74
C VAL A 276 -18.42 3.36 -2.45
N ALA A 277 -17.70 2.34 -2.90
CA ALA A 277 -18.07 0.94 -2.69
C ALA A 277 -18.09 0.56 -1.19
N SER A 278 -17.09 0.99 -0.44
CA SER A 278 -16.97 0.69 0.99
C SER A 278 -18.06 1.38 1.81
N GLY A 279 -18.32 2.66 1.56
CA GLY A 279 -19.39 3.39 2.24
C GLY A 279 -20.77 2.82 1.89
N PHE A 280 -21.01 2.51 0.62
CA PHE A 280 -22.28 1.89 0.20
C PHE A 280 -22.49 0.50 0.81
N ALA A 281 -21.44 -0.33 0.87
CA ALA A 281 -21.48 -1.63 1.53
C ALA A 281 -21.66 -1.54 3.05
N ALA A 282 -21.26 -0.42 3.67
CA ALA A 282 -21.46 -0.11 5.09
C ALA A 282 -22.82 0.54 5.39
N ASP A 283 -23.74 0.58 4.42
CA ASP A 283 -25.06 1.21 4.53
C ASP A 283 -25.04 2.74 4.71
N TYR A 284 -23.94 3.42 4.38
CA TYR A 284 -23.87 4.88 4.40
C TYR A 284 -24.76 5.51 3.32
N SER A 285 -25.29 6.71 3.60
CA SER A 285 -25.90 7.54 2.58
C SER A 285 -24.83 8.21 1.69
N ALA A 286 -25.23 8.72 0.54
CA ALA A 286 -24.31 9.48 -0.32
C ALA A 286 -23.70 10.70 0.39
N ASP A 287 -24.52 11.36 1.25
CA ASP A 287 -24.06 12.50 2.06
C ASP A 287 -23.04 12.09 3.11
N ASP A 288 -23.21 10.92 3.74
CA ASP A 288 -22.26 10.42 4.73
C ASP A 288 -20.93 10.05 4.07
N ILE A 289 -20.96 9.37 2.91
CA ILE A 289 -19.76 9.07 2.13
C ILE A 289 -19.03 10.36 1.76
N ALA A 290 -19.73 11.37 1.29
CA ALA A 290 -19.13 12.65 0.93
C ALA A 290 -18.53 13.37 2.14
N LYS A 291 -19.22 13.40 3.29
CA LYS A 291 -18.72 14.00 4.54
C LYS A 291 -17.45 13.32 5.03
N GLU A 292 -17.45 11.99 5.10
CA GLU A 292 -16.30 11.21 5.53
C GLU A 292 -15.12 11.39 4.56
N PHE A 293 -15.39 11.40 3.25
CA PHE A 293 -14.35 11.64 2.24
C PHE A 293 -13.71 13.03 2.39
N ILE A 294 -14.52 14.06 2.59
CA ILE A 294 -14.04 15.43 2.81
C ILE A 294 -13.26 15.53 4.13
N ALA A 295 -13.71 14.83 5.18
CA ALA A 295 -13.01 14.80 6.46
C ALA A 295 -11.60 14.22 6.29
N GLY A 296 -11.46 13.09 5.58
CA GLY A 296 -10.15 12.49 5.30
C GLY A 296 -9.25 13.35 4.40
N ALA A 297 -9.82 14.00 3.39
CA ALA A 297 -9.07 14.94 2.56
C ALA A 297 -8.56 16.14 3.37
N LYS A 298 -9.34 16.65 4.34
CA LYS A 298 -8.91 17.71 5.25
C LYS A 298 -7.81 17.26 6.21
N ASP A 299 -7.89 16.05 6.72
CA ASP A 299 -6.91 15.49 7.64
C ASP A 299 -5.52 15.42 7.00
N ILE A 300 -5.42 14.96 5.75
CA ILE A 300 -4.15 14.82 5.04
C ILE A 300 -3.71 16.10 4.29
N PHE A 301 -4.49 17.18 4.37
CA PHE A 301 -4.25 18.39 3.57
C PHE A 301 -2.86 19.01 3.80
N SER A 302 -2.38 19.03 5.03
CA SER A 302 -1.06 19.58 5.36
C SER A 302 0.06 18.79 4.68
N ALA A 303 -0.03 17.46 4.67
CA ALA A 303 0.92 16.61 3.98
C ALA A 303 0.88 16.83 2.46
N ALA A 304 -0.31 16.92 1.89
CA ALA A 304 -0.50 17.23 0.46
C ALA A 304 0.14 18.57 0.04
N LEU A 305 0.04 19.60 0.89
CA LEU A 305 0.69 20.90 0.64
C LEU A 305 2.22 20.79 0.68
N ILE A 306 2.78 20.11 1.67
CA ILE A 306 4.24 19.92 1.80
C ILE A 306 4.78 19.22 0.56
N ILE A 307 4.12 18.15 0.10
CA ILE A 307 4.49 17.44 -1.13
C ILE A 307 4.39 18.35 -2.35
N GLY A 308 3.34 19.18 -2.42
CA GLY A 308 3.17 20.16 -3.50
C GLY A 308 4.30 21.18 -3.54
N PHE A 309 4.72 21.70 -2.39
CA PHE A 309 5.85 22.63 -2.30
C PHE A 309 7.17 21.94 -2.68
N ALA A 310 7.41 20.73 -2.21
CA ALA A 310 8.60 19.96 -2.57
C ALA A 310 8.67 19.73 -4.09
N ALA A 311 7.57 19.34 -4.73
CA ALA A 311 7.50 19.21 -6.17
C ALA A 311 7.76 20.55 -6.89
N GLY A 312 7.26 21.68 -6.36
CA GLY A 312 7.53 23.01 -6.86
C GLY A 312 9.02 23.37 -6.83
N ILE A 313 9.73 23.01 -5.75
CA ILE A 313 11.18 23.22 -5.63
C ILE A 313 11.92 22.46 -6.74
N ILE A 314 11.55 21.19 -7.00
CA ILE A 314 12.15 20.39 -8.07
C ILE A 314 11.98 21.07 -9.43
N VAL A 315 10.78 21.60 -9.71
CA VAL A 315 10.50 22.32 -10.97
C VAL A 315 11.38 23.56 -11.11
N ILE A 316 11.54 24.34 -10.03
CA ILE A 316 12.39 25.55 -10.04
C ILE A 316 13.85 25.18 -10.28
N LEU A 317 14.37 24.18 -9.59
CA LEU A 317 15.75 23.72 -9.72
C LEU A 317 16.02 23.16 -11.12
N LYS A 318 15.06 22.43 -11.71
CA LYS A 318 15.16 21.90 -13.06
C LYS A 318 15.14 23.02 -14.10
N ASN A 319 14.19 23.95 -14.02
CA ASN A 319 14.10 25.07 -14.95
C ASN A 319 15.29 26.03 -14.83
N GLY A 320 15.85 26.18 -13.64
CA GLY A 320 17.06 26.96 -13.39
C GLY A 320 18.36 26.24 -13.79
N GLN A 321 18.30 25.02 -14.33
CA GLN A 321 19.47 24.16 -14.66
C GLN A 321 20.44 23.94 -13.47
N VAL A 322 19.94 24.14 -12.25
CA VAL A 322 20.74 23.97 -11.02
C VAL A 322 21.08 22.49 -10.81
N ILE A 323 20.12 21.59 -11.10
CA ILE A 323 20.34 20.13 -10.96
C ILE A 323 21.45 19.68 -11.89
N ASP A 324 21.44 20.12 -13.16
CA ASP A 324 22.46 19.74 -14.14
C ASP A 324 23.85 20.26 -13.74
N THR A 325 23.91 21.49 -13.21
CA THR A 325 25.14 22.07 -12.69
C THR A 325 25.69 21.29 -11.49
N MET A 326 24.81 20.92 -10.55
CA MET A 326 25.20 20.10 -9.38
C MET A 326 25.71 18.72 -9.80
N LEU A 327 25.00 18.04 -10.69
CA LEU A 327 25.39 16.72 -11.19
C LEU A 327 26.72 16.77 -11.92
N ASN A 328 26.95 17.78 -12.78
CA ASN A 328 28.21 17.95 -13.50
C ASN A 328 29.37 18.23 -12.53
N SER A 329 29.14 19.07 -11.50
CA SER A 329 30.15 19.36 -10.49
C SER A 329 30.52 18.11 -9.67
N MET A 330 29.53 17.28 -9.32
CA MET A 330 29.76 16.03 -8.62
C MET A 330 30.49 15.01 -9.50
N ALA A 331 30.09 14.88 -10.77
CA ALA A 331 30.78 14.00 -11.72
C ALA A 331 32.23 14.41 -11.91
N SER A 332 32.51 15.71 -12.10
CA SER A 332 33.87 16.24 -12.24
C SER A 332 34.71 16.02 -10.98
N ALA A 333 34.14 16.05 -9.80
CA ALA A 333 34.85 15.76 -8.55
C ALA A 333 35.20 14.26 -8.40
N LEU A 334 34.38 13.38 -8.97
CA LEU A 334 34.61 11.93 -8.96
C LEU A 334 35.63 11.48 -10.04
N ASP A 335 35.63 12.13 -11.21
CA ASP A 335 36.57 11.86 -12.29
C ASP A 335 38.02 12.29 -11.96
N GLY A 336 38.19 13.15 -10.94
CA GLY A 336 39.47 13.62 -10.46
C GLY A 336 40.06 12.85 -9.29
N SER A 337 39.41 11.77 -8.85
CA SER A 337 39.85 10.88 -7.80
C SER A 337 40.08 9.49 -8.35
#